data_6d31676208a298a388cf51d805eede20
#
_entry.id   6d31676208a298a388cf51d805eede20
#
_cell.length_a   1.000
_cell.length_b   1.000
_cell.length_c   1.000
_cell.angle_alpha   90.00
_cell.angle_beta   90.00
_cell.angle_gamma   90.00
#
_symmetry.space_group_name_H-M   'P 1'
#
loop_
_entity.id
_entity.type
_entity.pdbx_description
1 polymer ?
#
loop_
_entity_poly.entity_id
_entity_poly.type
_entity_poly.pdbx_seq_one_letter_code
_entity_poly.pdbx_strand_id
1 'polypeptide(L)'
;QPLEVAQACLDVAQSDACQHAFRLITADNLINTATQAGAPRHALAGLAVSVKDLFDVQGQNTAAGSAVLQNQPPAAKDATAVARLRAAGAGFIGRTHMVEFAFSGVGVNPHHGTPAAWDALTDTPAGSRHAAHAPGGSSSGAAVSVATGAAFIGLGSDTGGSIRIPAALNGIVGFKNTARRVPTHGAVPLSSTLDTVCAMTRSVRDAVLAHEILSARKVPTSKRPLSSYRLAVAKSVMQDDMDSCVAQAFERSLKNLRAAGAQIEDIPLTELLDIAPMMATGGFSPAESFAWHRDLLAQHGDQYDPRVAHRIQRGAQMAAHEYIHLLQARTDWIRRMENRLQRFDAVLSPTTPITAPLLSNVAPGAERDAAFFRVNAMLLRNPSAINMLDGCAISLPCHAPGELPVGLMAWHSAMHDDAILQLALLLEPILQPH
;
A
#
# COMPACT_ATOMS: atom_id res chain seq x y z
N GLN A 1 21.17 -19.72 7.57
CA GLN A 1 20.34 -20.84 7.04
C GLN A 1 18.86 -20.45 7.09
N PRO A 2 17.96 -21.05 6.24
CA PRO A 2 16.54 -20.64 6.24
C PRO A 2 15.88 -20.69 7.62
N LEU A 3 16.18 -21.69 8.42
CA LEU A 3 15.63 -21.84 9.77
C LEU A 3 16.09 -20.72 10.72
N GLU A 4 17.35 -20.31 10.68
CA GLU A 4 17.88 -19.22 11.49
C GLU A 4 17.21 -17.87 11.13
N VAL A 5 17.02 -17.64 9.82
CA VAL A 5 16.31 -16.47 9.32
C VAL A 5 14.85 -16.47 9.76
N ALA A 6 14.18 -17.63 9.66
CA ALA A 6 12.79 -17.77 10.10
C ALA A 6 12.64 -17.50 11.61
N GLN A 7 13.57 -18.02 12.44
CA GLN A 7 13.57 -17.77 13.87
C GLN A 7 13.78 -16.28 14.17
N ALA A 8 14.75 -15.62 13.53
CA ALA A 8 14.97 -14.19 13.70
C ALA A 8 13.73 -13.36 13.33
N CYS A 9 13.03 -13.71 12.25
CA CYS A 9 11.76 -13.07 11.88
C CYS A 9 10.68 -13.26 12.96
N LEU A 10 10.58 -14.46 13.56
CA LEU A 10 9.62 -14.72 14.65
C LEU A 10 9.96 -13.94 15.90
N ASP A 11 11.22 -13.85 16.28
CA ASP A 11 11.66 -13.10 17.45
C ASP A 11 11.28 -11.61 17.31
N VAL A 12 11.47 -11.03 16.10
CA VAL A 12 11.02 -9.67 15.81
C VAL A 12 9.50 -9.55 15.81
N ALA A 13 8.78 -10.50 15.20
CA ALA A 13 7.31 -10.46 15.15
C ALA A 13 6.66 -10.52 16.54
N GLN A 14 7.35 -11.13 17.53
CA GLN A 14 6.90 -11.24 18.92
C GLN A 14 7.41 -10.10 19.81
N SER A 15 8.26 -9.21 19.30
CA SER A 15 8.80 -8.08 20.05
C SER A 15 7.85 -6.89 20.11
N ASP A 16 8.17 -5.92 20.98
CA ASP A 16 7.43 -4.65 21.11
C ASP A 16 7.41 -3.83 19.80
N ALA A 17 8.41 -4.00 18.92
CA ALA A 17 8.46 -3.35 17.60
C ALA A 17 7.27 -3.73 16.71
N CYS A 18 6.72 -4.93 16.89
CA CYS A 18 5.56 -5.44 16.17
C CYS A 18 4.27 -5.41 17.00
N GLN A 19 4.22 -4.66 18.12
CA GLN A 19 2.99 -4.53 18.90
C GLN A 19 1.82 -4.09 18.01
N HIS A 20 0.72 -4.84 18.04
CA HIS A 20 -0.45 -4.66 17.17
C HIS A 20 -0.19 -4.81 15.66
N ALA A 21 0.97 -5.28 15.20
CA ALA A 21 1.20 -5.52 13.77
C ALA A 21 0.54 -6.82 13.28
N PHE A 22 0.42 -7.82 14.14
CA PHE A 22 -0.16 -9.12 13.81
C PHE A 22 -1.46 -9.39 14.58
N ARG A 23 -2.49 -9.86 13.88
CA ARG A 23 -3.69 -10.46 14.47
C ARG A 23 -3.44 -11.91 14.90
N LEU A 24 -2.64 -12.62 14.13
CA LEU A 24 -2.28 -14.01 14.35
C LEU A 24 -0.85 -14.25 13.86
N ILE A 25 0.00 -14.81 14.72
CA ILE A 25 1.32 -15.32 14.33
C ILE A 25 1.21 -16.83 14.13
N THR A 26 1.73 -17.35 13.00
CA THR A 26 1.68 -18.77 12.61
C THR A 26 3.10 -19.36 12.58
N ALA A 27 3.74 -19.42 13.76
CA ALA A 27 5.12 -19.86 13.95
C ALA A 27 5.39 -21.22 13.28
N ASP A 28 4.52 -22.22 13.51
CA ASP A 28 4.67 -23.56 12.97
C ASP A 28 4.72 -23.58 11.45
N ASN A 29 3.88 -22.76 10.78
CA ASN A 29 3.89 -22.68 9.32
C ASN A 29 5.24 -22.19 8.79
N LEU A 30 5.76 -21.11 9.38
CA LEU A 30 7.03 -20.52 8.97
C LEU A 30 8.19 -21.51 9.22
N ILE A 31 8.29 -22.05 10.43
CA ILE A 31 9.39 -22.97 10.82
C ILE A 31 9.37 -24.25 9.99
N ASN A 32 8.20 -24.88 9.81
CA ASN A 32 8.07 -26.09 8.99
C ASN A 32 8.48 -25.84 7.54
N THR A 33 8.05 -24.71 6.95
CA THR A 33 8.41 -24.35 5.58
C THR A 33 9.92 -24.09 5.46
N ALA A 34 10.53 -23.38 6.40
CA ALA A 34 11.96 -23.10 6.42
C ALA A 34 12.80 -24.38 6.61
N THR A 35 12.33 -25.33 7.43
CA THR A 35 12.99 -26.62 7.66
C THR A 35 12.96 -27.49 6.40
N GLN A 36 11.85 -27.46 5.64
CA GLN A 36 11.68 -28.22 4.40
C GLN A 36 12.41 -27.58 3.20
N ALA A 37 12.84 -26.32 3.33
CA ALA A 37 13.52 -25.56 2.29
C ALA A 37 14.97 -26.04 1.97
N GLY A 38 15.38 -27.21 2.39
CA GLY A 38 16.72 -27.80 2.29
C GLY A 38 17.31 -28.00 0.89
N ALA A 39 16.61 -27.60 -0.17
CA ALA A 39 17.14 -27.37 -1.52
C ALA A 39 16.48 -26.15 -2.13
N PRO A 40 17.21 -25.23 -2.79
CA PRO A 40 16.63 -24.01 -3.37
C PRO A 40 15.83 -24.31 -4.65
N ARG A 41 14.71 -25.03 -4.50
CA ARG A 41 13.78 -25.31 -5.62
C ARG A 41 12.74 -24.22 -5.81
N HIS A 42 12.56 -23.33 -4.81
CA HIS A 42 11.54 -22.30 -4.80
C HIS A 42 12.14 -20.91 -4.63
N ALA A 43 11.55 -19.93 -5.29
CA ALA A 43 12.06 -18.55 -5.33
C ALA A 43 12.17 -17.90 -3.93
N LEU A 44 11.27 -18.24 -3.00
CA LEU A 44 11.25 -17.69 -1.64
C LEU A 44 11.94 -18.59 -0.60
N ALA A 45 12.18 -19.88 -0.88
CA ALA A 45 12.99 -20.78 -0.05
C ALA A 45 12.72 -20.68 1.47
N GLY A 46 11.46 -20.56 1.88
CA GLY A 46 11.05 -20.45 3.29
C GLY A 46 11.10 -19.03 3.88
N LEU A 47 11.40 -18.02 3.09
CA LEU A 47 11.40 -16.63 3.57
C LEU A 47 10.03 -16.23 4.16
N ALA A 48 10.08 -15.44 5.25
CA ALA A 48 8.90 -14.97 5.97
C ALA A 48 8.06 -14.01 5.10
N VAL A 49 6.78 -14.33 4.93
CA VAL A 49 5.77 -13.50 4.27
C VAL A 49 4.63 -13.24 5.23
N SER A 50 4.28 -11.99 5.44
CA SER A 50 3.10 -11.59 6.19
C SER A 50 1.89 -11.38 5.27
N VAL A 51 0.69 -11.72 5.75
CA VAL A 51 -0.54 -11.72 4.93
C VAL A 51 -1.57 -10.79 5.56
N LYS A 52 -1.96 -9.74 4.85
CA LYS A 52 -3.03 -8.83 5.29
C LYS A 52 -4.33 -9.58 5.54
N ASP A 53 -5.03 -9.25 6.61
CA ASP A 53 -6.18 -10.00 7.13
C ASP A 53 -7.43 -10.02 6.22
N LEU A 54 -7.39 -9.41 5.06
CA LEU A 54 -8.46 -9.48 4.06
C LEU A 54 -8.31 -10.67 3.07
N PHE A 55 -7.17 -11.38 3.06
CA PHE A 55 -6.98 -12.50 2.14
C PHE A 55 -7.38 -13.83 2.77
N ASP A 56 -8.03 -14.68 1.99
CA ASP A 56 -8.27 -16.06 2.38
C ASP A 56 -6.94 -16.83 2.46
N VAL A 57 -6.72 -17.45 3.62
CA VAL A 57 -5.67 -18.45 3.86
C VAL A 57 -6.38 -19.71 4.28
N GLN A 58 -6.17 -20.81 3.56
CA GLN A 58 -6.84 -22.07 3.81
C GLN A 58 -6.71 -22.50 5.28
N GLY A 59 -7.85 -22.83 5.90
CA GLY A 59 -7.94 -23.24 7.29
C GLY A 59 -7.92 -22.09 8.31
N GLN A 60 -7.87 -20.82 7.87
CA GLN A 60 -7.89 -19.65 8.75
C GLN A 60 -9.13 -18.77 8.48
N ASN A 61 -9.61 -18.08 9.51
CA ASN A 61 -10.67 -17.08 9.38
C ASN A 61 -10.14 -15.80 8.70
N THR A 62 -10.95 -15.22 7.81
CA THR A 62 -10.68 -13.94 7.13
C THR A 62 -11.58 -12.87 7.73
N ALA A 63 -11.06 -12.10 8.68
CA ALA A 63 -11.83 -11.10 9.41
C ALA A 63 -11.79 -9.69 8.79
N ALA A 64 -10.88 -9.41 7.86
CA ALA A 64 -10.70 -8.10 7.23
C ALA A 64 -10.55 -6.94 8.24
N GLY A 65 -9.90 -7.23 9.38
CA GLY A 65 -9.71 -6.26 10.47
C GLY A 65 -10.99 -5.86 11.20
N SER A 66 -12.09 -6.59 11.03
CA SER A 66 -13.42 -6.28 11.58
C SER A 66 -13.86 -7.27 12.64
N ALA A 67 -14.57 -6.76 13.64
CA ALA A 67 -15.30 -7.59 14.61
C ALA A 67 -16.45 -8.36 13.97
N VAL A 68 -17.07 -7.83 12.91
CA VAL A 68 -18.22 -8.42 12.21
C VAL A 68 -17.91 -9.78 11.60
N LEU A 69 -16.68 -9.97 11.07
CA LEU A 69 -16.28 -11.21 10.41
C LEU A 69 -15.42 -12.13 11.28
N GLN A 70 -15.16 -11.78 12.54
CA GLN A 70 -14.23 -12.55 13.40
C GLN A 70 -14.65 -14.00 13.66
N ASN A 71 -15.94 -14.31 13.59
CA ASN A 71 -16.50 -15.62 13.86
C ASN A 71 -16.95 -16.36 12.58
N GLN A 72 -16.59 -15.88 11.40
CA GLN A 72 -16.90 -16.57 10.15
C GLN A 72 -16.09 -17.88 10.03
N PRO A 73 -16.62 -18.89 9.33
CA PRO A 73 -15.89 -20.15 9.10
C PRO A 73 -14.52 -19.92 8.47
N PRO A 74 -13.55 -20.81 8.74
CA PRO A 74 -12.25 -20.77 8.07
C PRO A 74 -12.39 -20.88 6.56
N ALA A 75 -11.54 -20.17 5.82
CA ALA A 75 -11.49 -20.25 4.36
C ALA A 75 -11.20 -21.67 3.87
N ALA A 76 -11.99 -22.15 2.90
CA ALA A 76 -11.84 -23.50 2.34
C ALA A 76 -10.59 -23.64 1.46
N LYS A 77 -10.08 -22.53 0.90
CA LYS A 77 -8.91 -22.47 0.01
C LYS A 77 -8.19 -21.14 0.15
N ASP A 78 -6.95 -21.11 -0.29
CA ASP A 78 -6.16 -19.87 -0.38
C ASP A 78 -6.74 -18.89 -1.43
N ALA A 79 -6.62 -17.61 -1.17
CA ALA A 79 -6.71 -16.58 -2.19
C ALA A 79 -5.64 -16.82 -3.28
N THR A 80 -5.92 -16.40 -4.52
CA THR A 80 -4.97 -16.63 -5.64
C THR A 80 -3.57 -16.10 -5.34
N ALA A 81 -3.44 -14.92 -4.73
CA ALA A 81 -2.16 -14.35 -4.34
C ALA A 81 -1.42 -15.19 -3.29
N VAL A 82 -2.16 -15.67 -2.28
CA VAL A 82 -1.63 -16.54 -1.22
C VAL A 82 -1.16 -17.88 -1.81
N ALA A 83 -1.97 -18.50 -2.67
CA ALA A 83 -1.61 -19.75 -3.35
C ALA A 83 -0.32 -19.62 -4.19
N ARG A 84 -0.14 -18.50 -4.90
CA ARG A 84 1.07 -18.21 -5.69
C ARG A 84 2.30 -18.04 -4.80
N LEU A 85 2.19 -17.30 -3.69
CA LEU A 85 3.28 -17.15 -2.72
C LEU A 85 3.63 -18.51 -2.07
N ARG A 86 2.63 -19.29 -1.69
CA ARG A 86 2.83 -20.66 -1.15
C ARG A 86 3.56 -21.55 -2.16
N ALA A 87 3.13 -21.57 -3.41
CA ALA A 87 3.78 -22.32 -4.49
C ALA A 87 5.23 -21.86 -4.76
N ALA A 88 5.54 -20.57 -4.48
CA ALA A 88 6.89 -20.04 -4.54
C ALA A 88 7.75 -20.37 -3.31
N GLY A 89 7.23 -21.09 -2.32
CA GLY A 89 7.93 -21.50 -1.12
C GLY A 89 7.94 -20.49 0.02
N ALA A 90 6.92 -19.61 0.09
CA ALA A 90 6.77 -18.67 1.19
C ALA A 90 6.49 -19.37 2.51
N GLY A 91 7.19 -18.99 3.58
CA GLY A 91 6.82 -19.29 4.96
C GLY A 91 5.89 -18.19 5.49
N PHE A 92 4.61 -18.52 5.72
CA PHE A 92 3.68 -17.49 6.24
C PHE A 92 3.90 -17.29 7.73
N ILE A 93 4.38 -16.09 8.11
CA ILE A 93 4.63 -15.74 9.51
C ILE A 93 3.36 -15.39 10.27
N GLY A 94 2.33 -14.89 9.57
CA GLY A 94 1.07 -14.56 10.23
C GLY A 94 0.14 -13.67 9.42
N ARG A 95 -1.02 -13.38 10.06
CA ARG A 95 -2.05 -12.46 9.58
C ARG A 95 -1.79 -11.08 10.16
N THR A 96 -1.67 -10.07 9.32
CA THR A 96 -1.39 -8.72 9.80
C THR A 96 -2.65 -7.89 10.01
N HIS A 97 -2.62 -7.03 11.01
CA HIS A 97 -3.64 -6.02 11.23
C HIS A 97 -3.78 -5.09 10.03
N MET A 98 -4.97 -4.56 9.90
CA MET A 98 -5.34 -3.63 8.85
C MET A 98 -6.46 -2.71 9.32
N VAL A 99 -6.69 -1.62 8.63
CA VAL A 99 -7.91 -0.83 8.82
C VAL A 99 -9.12 -1.69 8.48
N GLU A 100 -10.18 -1.60 9.28
CA GLU A 100 -11.41 -2.33 9.05
C GLU A 100 -11.89 -2.18 7.59
N PHE A 101 -12.12 -3.32 6.91
CA PHE A 101 -12.53 -3.41 5.51
C PHE A 101 -11.70 -2.56 4.53
N ALA A 102 -10.42 -2.31 4.86
CA ALA A 102 -9.49 -1.53 4.06
C ALA A 102 -9.89 -0.05 3.84
N PHE A 103 -10.85 0.50 4.57
CA PHE A 103 -11.51 1.76 4.23
C PHE A 103 -10.92 3.00 4.91
N SER A 104 -9.57 3.09 5.05
CA SER A 104 -8.85 4.32 5.43
C SER A 104 -7.36 4.24 5.04
N GLY A 105 -6.75 5.41 4.78
CA GLY A 105 -5.30 5.56 4.59
C GLY A 105 -4.51 5.83 5.88
N VAL A 106 -5.16 6.01 7.01
CA VAL A 106 -4.51 6.41 8.27
C VAL A 106 -3.85 5.24 9.00
N GLY A 107 -4.43 4.03 8.92
CA GLY A 107 -3.88 2.83 9.56
C GLY A 107 -4.48 2.48 10.91
N VAL A 108 -5.44 3.26 11.41
CA VAL A 108 -6.09 3.06 12.73
C VAL A 108 -7.15 1.96 12.65
N ASN A 109 -7.19 1.10 13.66
CA ASN A 109 -8.24 0.11 13.86
C ASN A 109 -8.70 0.11 15.33
N PRO A 110 -9.99 0.40 15.63
CA PRO A 110 -10.50 0.47 17.00
C PRO A 110 -10.69 -0.90 17.66
N HIS A 111 -10.83 -1.98 16.88
CA HIS A 111 -11.16 -3.31 17.40
C HIS A 111 -9.96 -4.07 17.95
N HIS A 112 -8.78 -3.84 17.36
CA HIS A 112 -7.61 -4.70 17.59
C HIS A 112 -6.34 -3.93 17.95
N GLY A 113 -6.45 -2.61 18.12
CA GLY A 113 -5.29 -1.73 18.32
C GLY A 113 -4.63 -1.34 16.99
N THR A 114 -3.67 -0.45 17.09
CA THR A 114 -2.97 0.13 15.93
C THR A 114 -1.47 0.03 16.14
N PRO A 115 -0.69 -0.58 15.24
CA PRO A 115 0.76 -0.56 15.35
C PRO A 115 1.30 0.87 15.16
N ALA A 116 2.41 1.18 15.81
CA ALA A 116 3.13 2.42 15.56
C ALA A 116 3.94 2.33 14.26
N ALA A 117 4.10 3.46 13.56
CA ALA A 117 4.98 3.56 12.41
C ALA A 117 6.44 3.25 12.82
N TRP A 118 7.16 2.55 11.94
CA TRP A 118 8.57 2.17 12.12
C TRP A 118 9.41 2.74 10.99
N ASP A 119 10.53 3.36 11.30
CA ASP A 119 11.46 3.80 10.28
C ASP A 119 12.45 2.68 9.95
N ALA A 120 12.29 2.08 8.78
CA ALA A 120 13.14 0.99 8.31
C ALA A 120 14.59 1.43 8.01
N LEU A 121 14.84 2.73 7.79
CA LEU A 121 16.18 3.26 7.53
C LEU A 121 17.03 3.29 8.80
N THR A 122 16.45 3.68 9.92
CA THR A 122 17.15 3.80 11.22
C THR A 122 16.89 2.60 12.14
N ASP A 123 15.98 1.72 11.76
CA ASP A 123 15.49 0.57 12.53
C ASP A 123 14.99 0.99 13.93
N THR A 124 14.18 2.04 13.95
CA THR A 124 13.59 2.63 15.17
C THR A 124 12.13 3.03 14.96
N PRO A 125 11.35 3.26 16.04
CA PRO A 125 10.04 3.91 15.90
C PRO A 125 10.17 5.22 15.13
N ALA A 126 9.28 5.45 14.16
CA ALA A 126 9.27 6.68 13.37
C ALA A 126 9.08 7.90 14.28
N GLY A 127 9.98 8.86 14.21
CA GLY A 127 9.98 10.06 15.02
C GLY A 127 10.54 9.84 16.43
N SER A 128 9.83 10.31 17.46
CA SER A 128 10.27 10.22 18.85
C SER A 128 9.81 8.91 19.52
N ARG A 129 10.67 8.31 20.34
CA ARG A 129 10.30 7.15 21.18
C ARG A 129 9.14 7.42 22.15
N HIS A 130 8.81 8.69 22.40
CA HIS A 130 7.76 9.11 23.32
C HIS A 130 6.43 9.47 22.64
N ALA A 131 6.37 9.44 21.30
CA ALA A 131 5.20 9.85 20.57
C ALA A 131 4.99 8.93 19.33
N ALA A 132 4.11 7.95 19.49
CA ALA A 132 3.78 7.01 18.43
C ALA A 132 3.10 7.72 17.24
N HIS A 133 3.56 7.43 16.03
CA HIS A 133 3.01 7.92 14.77
C HIS A 133 2.14 6.86 14.10
N ALA A 134 1.15 7.29 13.32
CA ALA A 134 0.28 6.38 12.58
C ALA A 134 1.06 5.69 11.44
N PRO A 135 0.91 4.36 11.29
CA PRO A 135 1.69 3.60 10.31
C PRO A 135 1.24 3.79 8.86
N GLY A 136 0.15 4.53 8.66
CA GLY A 136 -0.53 4.50 7.37
C GLY A 136 -1.30 3.20 7.14
N GLY A 137 -2.21 3.26 6.16
CA GLY A 137 -3.13 2.16 5.89
C GLY A 137 -3.58 2.11 4.43
N SER A 138 -4.39 1.11 4.18
CA SER A 138 -5.03 0.18 5.11
C SER A 138 -4.16 -1.04 5.49
N SER A 139 -3.01 -1.28 4.84
CA SER A 139 -2.13 -2.43 5.10
C SER A 139 -1.11 -2.13 6.22
N SER A 140 -1.60 -1.62 7.37
CA SER A 140 -0.78 -1.09 8.48
C SER A 140 0.20 -2.12 9.06
N GLY A 141 -0.31 -3.26 9.50
CA GLY A 141 0.52 -4.31 10.10
C GLY A 141 1.48 -4.96 9.09
N ALA A 142 1.08 -5.06 7.80
CA ALA A 142 1.97 -5.56 6.76
C ALA A 142 3.18 -4.62 6.55
N ALA A 143 2.97 -3.30 6.58
CA ALA A 143 4.07 -2.34 6.48
C ALA A 143 5.02 -2.43 7.67
N VAL A 144 4.48 -2.44 8.90
CA VAL A 144 5.29 -2.54 10.11
C VAL A 144 6.07 -3.86 10.16
N SER A 145 5.45 -5.00 9.77
CA SER A 145 6.14 -6.28 9.73
C SER A 145 7.34 -6.30 8.77
N VAL A 146 7.26 -5.58 7.66
CA VAL A 146 8.39 -5.43 6.71
C VAL A 146 9.41 -4.43 7.24
N ALA A 147 8.96 -3.29 7.76
CA ALA A 147 9.84 -2.24 8.25
C ALA A 147 10.70 -2.69 9.45
N THR A 148 10.17 -3.52 10.34
CA THR A 148 10.89 -4.09 11.48
C THR A 148 11.76 -5.30 11.14
N GLY A 149 11.57 -5.91 9.95
CA GLY A 149 12.27 -7.13 9.55
C GLY A 149 11.58 -8.42 10.00
N ALA A 150 10.37 -8.37 10.56
CA ALA A 150 9.57 -9.57 10.84
C ALA A 150 9.15 -10.31 9.56
N ALA A 151 9.06 -9.64 8.42
CA ALA A 151 8.77 -10.24 7.13
C ALA A 151 9.59 -9.61 6.00
N PHE A 152 9.94 -10.40 4.99
CA PHE A 152 10.58 -9.91 3.76
C PHE A 152 9.58 -9.34 2.76
N ILE A 153 8.36 -9.89 2.74
CA ILE A 153 7.27 -9.47 1.88
C ILE A 153 6.02 -9.29 2.74
N GLY A 154 5.39 -8.13 2.67
CA GLY A 154 4.08 -7.85 3.23
C GLY A 154 3.02 -7.88 2.12
N LEU A 155 2.24 -8.97 2.01
CA LEU A 155 1.11 -9.05 1.07
C LEU A 155 0.00 -8.13 1.54
N GLY A 156 -0.46 -7.25 0.64
CA GLY A 156 -1.52 -6.29 0.91
C GLY A 156 -2.37 -5.95 -0.30
N SER A 157 -3.17 -4.90 -0.16
CA SER A 157 -4.03 -4.37 -1.22
C SER A 157 -3.93 -2.86 -1.31
N ASP A 158 -4.16 -2.31 -2.51
CA ASP A 158 -4.12 -0.87 -2.77
C ASP A 158 -5.35 -0.46 -3.61
N THR A 159 -6.31 0.20 -2.97
CA THR A 159 -7.54 0.70 -3.60
C THR A 159 -7.48 2.22 -3.78
N GLY A 160 -6.80 2.92 -2.87
CA GLY A 160 -6.60 4.37 -2.91
C GLY A 160 -5.21 4.78 -2.40
N GLY A 161 -4.27 3.81 -2.27
CA GLY A 161 -2.93 4.04 -1.74
C GLY A 161 -2.51 3.08 -0.64
N SER A 162 -3.31 2.05 -0.34
CA SER A 162 -3.15 1.21 0.85
C SER A 162 -1.92 0.29 0.87
N ILE A 163 -1.04 0.36 -0.10
CA ILE A 163 0.33 -0.16 -0.12
C ILE A 163 1.34 1.00 -0.05
N ARG A 164 1.13 2.03 -0.87
CA ARG A 164 2.08 3.13 -1.04
C ARG A 164 2.11 4.07 0.15
N ILE A 165 0.94 4.36 0.74
CA ILE A 165 0.84 5.19 1.96
C ILE A 165 1.63 4.56 3.11
N PRO A 166 1.31 3.33 3.56
CA PRO A 166 2.05 2.74 4.67
C PRO A 166 3.53 2.48 4.32
N ALA A 167 3.88 2.20 3.05
CA ALA A 167 5.27 2.12 2.65
C ALA A 167 6.02 3.44 2.84
N ALA A 168 5.43 4.57 2.42
CA ALA A 168 6.02 5.90 2.59
C ALA A 168 6.21 6.28 4.07
N LEU A 169 5.22 5.97 4.91
CA LEU A 169 5.24 6.32 6.34
C LEU A 169 6.09 5.39 7.22
N ASN A 170 6.60 4.28 6.66
CA ASN A 170 7.49 3.33 7.35
C ASN A 170 8.88 3.19 6.67
N GLY A 171 9.20 4.03 5.70
CA GLY A 171 10.51 4.02 5.06
C GLY A 171 10.83 2.74 4.27
N ILE A 172 9.83 2.13 3.65
CA ILE A 172 9.97 0.90 2.83
C ILE A 172 9.47 1.10 1.41
N VAL A 173 9.69 0.10 0.55
CA VAL A 173 9.23 0.10 -0.83
C VAL A 173 7.80 -0.44 -0.91
N GLY A 174 6.90 0.29 -1.59
CA GLY A 174 5.53 -0.16 -1.85
C GLY A 174 5.22 -0.10 -3.34
N PHE A 175 5.03 -1.26 -3.98
CA PHE A 175 4.68 -1.31 -5.41
C PHE A 175 3.22 -1.65 -5.62
N LYS A 176 2.47 -0.73 -6.26
CA LYS A 176 1.13 -0.95 -6.79
C LYS A 176 1.22 -1.23 -8.28
N ASN A 177 0.87 -2.44 -8.67
CA ASN A 177 0.74 -2.82 -10.08
C ASN A 177 -0.57 -2.32 -10.70
N THR A 178 -0.69 -2.38 -12.01
CA THR A 178 -1.96 -2.29 -12.74
C THR A 178 -2.94 -3.33 -12.17
N ALA A 179 -4.19 -2.94 -11.85
CA ALA A 179 -5.13 -3.78 -11.10
C ALA A 179 -5.29 -5.20 -11.68
N ARG A 180 -5.45 -5.32 -12.99
CA ARG A 180 -5.66 -6.61 -13.69
C ARG A 180 -4.41 -7.48 -13.83
N ARG A 181 -3.24 -7.06 -13.33
CA ARG A 181 -2.01 -7.89 -13.33
C ARG A 181 -2.04 -9.02 -12.31
N VAL A 182 -2.71 -8.81 -11.19
CA VAL A 182 -2.82 -9.79 -10.10
C VAL A 182 -4.30 -10.01 -9.77
N PRO A 183 -4.80 -11.26 -9.80
CA PRO A 183 -6.19 -11.55 -9.46
C PRO A 183 -6.54 -11.19 -8.01
N THR A 184 -7.73 -10.66 -7.79
CA THR A 184 -8.28 -10.31 -6.46
C THR A 184 -9.10 -11.44 -5.82
N HIS A 185 -9.22 -12.59 -6.48
CA HIS A 185 -10.02 -13.71 -5.99
C HIS A 185 -9.55 -14.21 -4.62
N GLY A 186 -10.47 -14.32 -3.67
CA GLY A 186 -10.19 -14.69 -2.28
C GLY A 186 -9.73 -13.51 -1.41
N ALA A 187 -9.93 -12.27 -1.86
CA ALA A 187 -9.77 -11.08 -1.04
C ALA A 187 -11.14 -10.46 -0.74
N VAL A 188 -11.37 -10.02 0.50
CA VAL A 188 -12.54 -9.21 0.86
C VAL A 188 -12.46 -7.89 0.12
N PRO A 189 -13.48 -7.52 -0.71
CA PRO A 189 -13.38 -6.34 -1.56
C PRO A 189 -13.64 -5.04 -0.81
N LEU A 190 -12.98 -3.97 -1.23
CA LEU A 190 -13.39 -2.59 -0.94
C LEU A 190 -14.03 -1.96 -2.17
N SER A 191 -13.40 -2.09 -3.33
CA SER A 191 -13.88 -1.55 -4.60
C SER A 191 -13.48 -2.46 -5.75
N SER A 192 -14.46 -3.11 -6.39
CA SER A 192 -14.22 -4.01 -7.52
C SER A 192 -13.54 -3.32 -8.71
N THR A 193 -13.73 -2.01 -8.86
CA THR A 193 -13.13 -1.18 -9.91
C THR A 193 -11.68 -0.80 -9.61
N LEU A 194 -11.31 -0.60 -8.32
CA LEU A 194 -10.03 0.01 -7.94
C LEU A 194 -9.10 -0.93 -7.18
N ASP A 195 -9.58 -2.03 -6.62
CA ASP A 195 -8.79 -2.96 -5.81
C ASP A 195 -7.61 -3.54 -6.59
N THR A 196 -6.45 -3.47 -5.97
CA THR A 196 -5.21 -4.02 -6.51
C THR A 196 -4.53 -4.87 -5.45
N VAL A 197 -4.21 -6.12 -5.78
CA VAL A 197 -3.40 -7.00 -4.91
C VAL A 197 -1.93 -6.78 -5.22
N CYS A 198 -1.14 -6.47 -4.20
CA CYS A 198 0.27 -6.11 -4.34
C CYS A 198 1.02 -6.27 -3.01
N ALA A 199 2.30 -5.88 -2.97
CA ALA A 199 3.14 -6.13 -1.82
C ALA A 199 4.04 -4.95 -1.46
N MET A 200 4.53 -4.96 -0.21
CA MET A 200 5.59 -4.11 0.31
C MET A 200 6.84 -4.94 0.61
N THR A 201 8.02 -4.34 0.44
CA THR A 201 9.32 -4.96 0.65
C THR A 201 10.32 -3.90 1.13
N ARG A 202 11.53 -4.32 1.58
CA ARG A 202 12.60 -3.37 1.94
C ARG A 202 13.39 -2.86 0.74
N SER A 203 13.38 -3.59 -0.39
CA SER A 203 14.13 -3.21 -1.59
C SER A 203 13.28 -3.32 -2.86
N VAL A 204 13.66 -2.58 -3.89
CA VAL A 204 13.05 -2.68 -5.23
C VAL A 204 13.28 -4.05 -5.84
N ARG A 205 14.43 -4.67 -5.59
CA ARG A 205 14.72 -6.03 -6.08
C ARG A 205 13.71 -7.04 -5.53
N ASP A 206 13.38 -6.94 -4.25
CA ASP A 206 12.38 -7.82 -3.62
C ASP A 206 10.96 -7.48 -4.10
N ALA A 207 10.66 -6.20 -4.40
CA ALA A 207 9.40 -5.80 -5.01
C ALA A 207 9.22 -6.40 -6.42
N VAL A 208 10.29 -6.46 -7.22
CA VAL A 208 10.30 -7.15 -8.52
C VAL A 208 10.00 -8.64 -8.33
N LEU A 209 10.70 -9.32 -7.41
CA LEU A 209 10.48 -10.75 -7.12
C LEU A 209 9.04 -11.01 -6.65
N ALA A 210 8.54 -10.22 -5.71
CA ALA A 210 7.16 -10.34 -5.23
C ALA A 210 6.14 -10.14 -6.35
N HIS A 211 6.35 -9.11 -7.21
CA HIS A 211 5.48 -8.86 -8.35
C HIS A 211 5.52 -10.00 -9.37
N GLU A 212 6.68 -10.55 -9.69
CA GLU A 212 6.79 -11.70 -10.60
C GLU A 212 5.99 -12.91 -10.11
N ILE A 213 6.06 -13.21 -8.80
CA ILE A 213 5.31 -14.30 -8.19
C ILE A 213 3.82 -14.00 -8.23
N LEU A 214 3.40 -12.82 -7.77
CA LEU A 214 1.98 -12.43 -7.68
C LEU A 214 1.32 -12.33 -9.05
N SER A 215 2.02 -11.81 -10.06
CA SER A 215 1.51 -11.70 -11.43
C SER A 215 1.68 -12.95 -12.27
N ALA A 216 2.44 -13.94 -11.79
CA ALA A 216 2.83 -15.18 -12.51
C ALA A 216 3.52 -14.87 -13.85
N ARG A 217 4.37 -13.83 -13.90
CA ARG A 217 5.13 -13.43 -15.09
C ARG A 217 6.49 -12.84 -14.69
N LYS A 218 7.46 -12.90 -15.59
CA LYS A 218 8.76 -12.29 -15.37
C LYS A 218 8.78 -10.81 -15.78
N VAL A 219 9.48 -10.00 -15.01
CA VAL A 219 9.83 -8.63 -15.36
C VAL A 219 11.11 -8.69 -16.20
N PRO A 220 11.08 -8.19 -17.46
CA PRO A 220 12.27 -8.21 -18.29
C PRO A 220 13.36 -7.31 -17.68
N THR A 221 14.62 -7.68 -17.85
CA THR A 221 15.75 -6.84 -17.44
C THR A 221 16.01 -5.74 -18.47
N SER A 222 16.33 -4.53 -17.99
CA SER A 222 16.72 -3.41 -18.84
C SER A 222 18.18 -2.99 -18.53
N LYS A 223 18.92 -2.65 -19.58
CA LYS A 223 20.26 -2.01 -19.45
C LYS A 223 20.20 -0.51 -19.80
N ARG A 224 19.01 0.03 -19.91
CA ARG A 224 18.77 1.42 -20.26
C ARG A 224 19.32 2.34 -19.16
N PRO A 225 20.24 3.28 -19.45
CA PRO A 225 20.81 4.18 -18.43
C PRO A 225 19.76 5.22 -18.00
N LEU A 226 19.89 5.74 -16.77
CA LEU A 226 18.96 6.74 -16.21
C LEU A 226 18.84 7.98 -17.10
N SER A 227 19.93 8.43 -17.71
CA SER A 227 19.97 9.59 -18.61
C SER A 227 19.12 9.47 -19.87
N SER A 228 18.67 8.27 -20.22
CA SER A 228 17.79 8.05 -21.38
C SER A 228 16.29 8.08 -21.03
N TYR A 229 15.94 8.12 -19.73
CA TYR A 229 14.57 8.23 -19.28
C TYR A 229 14.10 9.70 -19.27
N ARG A 230 12.92 9.95 -19.82
CA ARG A 230 12.23 11.24 -19.76
C ARG A 230 11.24 11.21 -18.60
N LEU A 231 11.56 11.91 -17.53
CA LEU A 231 10.75 11.96 -16.33
C LEU A 231 10.00 13.27 -16.24
N ALA A 232 8.77 13.24 -15.77
CA ALA A 232 8.00 14.43 -15.45
C ALA A 232 7.87 14.59 -13.94
N VAL A 233 7.71 15.81 -13.45
CA VAL A 233 7.28 16.11 -12.09
C VAL A 233 5.90 16.74 -12.15
N ALA A 234 4.90 16.09 -11.55
CA ALA A 234 3.53 16.62 -11.47
C ALA A 234 3.45 17.73 -10.42
N LYS A 235 3.08 18.94 -10.85
CA LYS A 235 2.95 20.12 -9.97
C LYS A 235 1.56 20.25 -9.38
N SER A 236 0.51 20.26 -10.20
CA SER A 236 -0.86 20.46 -9.74
C SER A 236 -1.31 19.32 -8.83
N VAL A 237 -2.03 19.65 -7.77
CA VAL A 237 -2.59 18.71 -6.78
C VAL A 237 -1.53 17.94 -5.99
N MET A 238 -0.57 17.30 -6.69
CA MET A 238 0.39 16.39 -6.07
C MET A 238 1.34 17.08 -5.09
N GLN A 239 1.60 18.38 -5.27
CA GLN A 239 2.52 19.17 -4.43
C GLN A 239 1.81 20.24 -3.61
N ASP A 240 0.48 20.31 -3.65
CA ASP A 240 -0.26 21.30 -2.87
C ASP A 240 -0.17 20.94 -1.37
N ASP A 241 -0.09 21.96 -0.51
CA ASP A 241 -0.12 21.84 0.97
C ASP A 241 0.81 20.75 1.54
N MET A 242 2.05 20.65 1.00
CA MET A 242 3.04 19.70 1.53
C MET A 242 3.59 20.16 2.89
N ASP A 243 3.80 19.19 3.80
CA ASP A 243 4.64 19.41 4.97
C ASP A 243 6.06 19.82 4.53
N SER A 244 6.70 20.68 5.30
CA SER A 244 8.07 21.14 5.02
C SER A 244 9.08 19.99 4.91
N CYS A 245 8.93 18.95 5.74
CA CYS A 245 9.75 17.75 5.69
C CYS A 245 9.58 17.00 4.34
N VAL A 246 8.34 16.83 3.88
CA VAL A 246 8.05 16.21 2.58
C VAL A 246 8.62 17.04 1.43
N ALA A 247 8.41 18.37 1.46
CA ALA A 247 8.91 19.28 0.43
C ALA A 247 10.44 19.21 0.33
N GLN A 248 11.15 19.28 1.46
CA GLN A 248 12.62 19.22 1.50
C GLN A 248 13.17 17.87 1.01
N ALA A 249 12.59 16.75 1.47
CA ALA A 249 13.01 15.43 1.04
C ALA A 249 12.77 15.22 -0.46
N PHE A 250 11.64 15.67 -0.99
CA PHE A 250 11.30 15.58 -2.40
C PHE A 250 12.23 16.43 -3.28
N GLU A 251 12.45 17.69 -2.92
CA GLU A 251 13.39 18.58 -3.64
C GLU A 251 14.83 18.07 -3.64
N ARG A 252 15.30 17.56 -2.49
CA ARG A 252 16.61 16.89 -2.36
C ARG A 252 16.70 15.70 -3.31
N SER A 253 15.65 14.88 -3.38
CA SER A 253 15.58 13.73 -4.28
C SER A 253 15.67 14.14 -5.74
N LEU A 254 14.91 15.14 -6.17
CA LEU A 254 14.98 15.65 -7.55
C LEU A 254 16.36 16.20 -7.89
N LYS A 255 16.99 16.91 -6.96
CA LYS A 255 18.37 17.42 -7.13
C LYS A 255 19.35 16.26 -7.33
N ASN A 256 19.28 15.22 -6.51
CA ASN A 256 20.18 14.05 -6.61
C ASN A 256 19.95 13.29 -7.93
N LEU A 257 18.71 13.10 -8.34
CA LEU A 257 18.37 12.45 -9.61
C LEU A 257 18.88 13.23 -10.82
N ARG A 258 18.74 14.57 -10.82
CA ARG A 258 19.32 15.42 -11.87
C ARG A 258 20.85 15.35 -11.89
N ALA A 259 21.48 15.35 -10.73
CA ALA A 259 22.94 15.20 -10.63
C ALA A 259 23.43 13.84 -11.15
N ALA A 260 22.61 12.78 -11.01
CA ALA A 260 22.86 11.46 -11.57
C ALA A 260 22.51 11.34 -13.07
N GLY A 261 22.10 12.42 -13.71
CA GLY A 261 21.86 12.52 -15.16
C GLY A 261 20.41 12.29 -15.58
N ALA A 262 19.43 12.22 -14.64
CA ALA A 262 18.02 12.10 -15.00
C ALA A 262 17.52 13.35 -15.73
N GLN A 263 16.77 13.17 -16.82
CA GLN A 263 16.08 14.24 -17.52
C GLN A 263 14.68 14.44 -16.89
N ILE A 264 14.50 15.55 -16.17
CA ILE A 264 13.28 15.81 -15.39
C ILE A 264 12.68 17.14 -15.84
N GLU A 265 11.42 17.08 -16.31
CA GLU A 265 10.60 18.23 -16.73
C GLU A 265 9.47 18.46 -15.72
N ASP A 266 9.28 19.71 -15.28
CA ASP A 266 8.11 20.09 -14.46
C ASP A 266 6.89 20.28 -15.37
N ILE A 267 5.77 19.61 -15.04
CA ILE A 267 4.52 19.72 -15.80
C ILE A 267 3.35 20.11 -14.90
N PRO A 268 2.43 20.97 -15.33
CA PRO A 268 1.26 21.32 -14.53
C PRO A 268 0.34 20.13 -14.26
N LEU A 269 0.07 19.26 -15.23
CA LEU A 269 -0.82 18.10 -15.17
C LEU A 269 -2.20 18.46 -14.59
N THR A 270 -2.83 19.48 -15.19
CA THR A 270 -4.11 20.05 -14.72
C THR A 270 -5.29 19.06 -14.79
N GLU A 271 -5.17 17.99 -15.56
CA GLU A 271 -6.15 16.90 -15.62
C GLU A 271 -6.42 16.26 -14.25
N LEU A 272 -5.49 16.38 -13.30
CA LEU A 272 -5.69 15.90 -11.92
C LEU A 272 -6.78 16.68 -11.17
N LEU A 273 -7.06 17.92 -11.57
CA LEU A 273 -8.12 18.75 -10.97
C LEU A 273 -9.53 18.20 -11.26
N ASP A 274 -9.69 17.37 -12.28
CA ASP A 274 -10.98 16.80 -12.66
C ASP A 274 -11.42 15.67 -11.70
N ILE A 275 -10.49 15.10 -10.91
CA ILE A 275 -10.81 13.98 -10.01
C ILE A 275 -11.83 14.39 -8.94
N ALA A 276 -11.65 15.55 -8.31
CA ALA A 276 -12.55 15.99 -7.24
C ALA A 276 -14.00 16.20 -7.72
N PRO A 277 -14.28 16.88 -8.85
CA PRO A 277 -15.62 16.95 -9.42
C PRO A 277 -16.19 15.58 -9.80
N MET A 278 -15.40 14.67 -10.39
CA MET A 278 -15.87 13.32 -10.73
C MET A 278 -16.32 12.53 -9.48
N MET A 279 -15.67 12.73 -8.34
CA MET A 279 -15.94 12.02 -7.10
C MET A 279 -17.00 12.71 -6.23
N ALA A 280 -17.61 13.81 -6.67
CA ALA A 280 -18.52 14.63 -5.85
C ALA A 280 -19.76 13.86 -5.36
N THR A 281 -20.27 12.88 -6.14
CA THR A 281 -21.42 12.02 -5.76
C THR A 281 -21.04 10.89 -4.79
N GLY A 282 -19.77 10.79 -4.36
CA GLY A 282 -19.28 9.80 -3.40
C GLY A 282 -18.15 8.91 -3.95
N GLY A 283 -18.12 8.65 -5.26
CA GLY A 283 -17.09 7.88 -5.93
C GLY A 283 -17.28 6.36 -5.86
N PHE A 284 -16.30 5.60 -6.38
CA PHE A 284 -16.39 4.14 -6.53
C PHE A 284 -16.44 3.40 -5.18
N SER A 285 -15.50 3.68 -4.28
CA SER A 285 -15.36 2.89 -3.05
C SER A 285 -16.59 2.90 -2.15
N PRO A 286 -17.28 4.02 -1.87
CA PRO A 286 -18.53 3.99 -1.13
C PRO A 286 -19.63 3.19 -1.83
N ALA A 287 -19.82 3.38 -3.14
CA ALA A 287 -20.91 2.71 -3.88
C ALA A 287 -20.70 1.19 -3.93
N GLU A 288 -19.48 0.76 -4.28
CA GLU A 288 -19.14 -0.66 -4.45
C GLU A 288 -19.04 -1.38 -3.11
N SER A 289 -18.48 -0.73 -2.07
CA SER A 289 -18.48 -1.30 -0.72
C SER A 289 -19.89 -1.42 -0.14
N PHE A 290 -20.76 -0.41 -0.34
CA PHE A 290 -22.14 -0.51 0.11
C PHE A 290 -22.87 -1.70 -0.52
N ALA A 291 -22.67 -1.97 -1.81
CA ALA A 291 -23.28 -3.12 -2.48
C ALA A 291 -22.88 -4.45 -1.81
N TRP A 292 -21.64 -4.56 -1.34
CA TRP A 292 -21.15 -5.76 -0.62
C TRP A 292 -21.59 -5.79 0.85
N HIS A 293 -21.60 -4.65 1.52
CA HIS A 293 -21.83 -4.54 2.97
C HIS A 293 -23.30 -4.36 3.38
N ARG A 294 -24.22 -4.12 2.44
CA ARG A 294 -25.62 -3.72 2.72
C ARG A 294 -26.30 -4.59 3.79
N ASP A 295 -26.23 -5.90 3.60
CA ASP A 295 -26.93 -6.84 4.48
C ASP A 295 -26.17 -7.02 5.81
N LEU A 296 -24.83 -6.95 5.80
CA LEU A 296 -24.01 -6.96 7.01
C LEU A 296 -24.24 -5.71 7.87
N LEU A 297 -24.32 -4.53 7.24
CA LEU A 297 -24.62 -3.27 7.94
C LEU A 297 -26.02 -3.27 8.56
N ALA A 298 -27.02 -3.86 7.89
CA ALA A 298 -28.37 -3.97 8.41
C ALA A 298 -28.45 -4.87 9.66
N GLN A 299 -27.61 -5.91 9.73
CA GLN A 299 -27.61 -6.91 10.80
C GLN A 299 -26.64 -6.60 11.94
N HIS A 300 -25.49 -5.96 11.63
CA HIS A 300 -24.35 -5.81 12.54
C HIS A 300 -23.72 -4.40 12.49
N GLY A 301 -24.48 -3.39 12.09
CA GLY A 301 -23.96 -2.03 11.88
C GLY A 301 -23.33 -1.41 13.15
N ASP A 302 -23.80 -1.80 14.34
CA ASP A 302 -23.27 -1.40 15.64
C ASP A 302 -21.89 -1.98 15.98
N GLN A 303 -21.45 -3.03 15.25
CA GLN A 303 -20.16 -3.68 15.44
C GLN A 303 -19.07 -3.12 14.52
N TYR A 304 -19.43 -2.25 13.57
CA TYR A 304 -18.46 -1.59 12.69
C TYR A 304 -17.74 -0.44 13.40
N ASP A 305 -16.55 -0.12 12.95
CA ASP A 305 -15.95 1.20 13.19
C ASP A 305 -16.93 2.27 12.67
N PRO A 306 -17.42 3.20 13.51
CA PRO A 306 -18.37 4.23 13.08
C PRO A 306 -17.88 5.06 11.88
N ARG A 307 -16.55 5.32 11.79
CA ARG A 307 -15.94 6.04 10.68
C ARG A 307 -16.02 5.24 9.37
N VAL A 308 -15.87 3.92 9.45
CA VAL A 308 -15.96 3.01 8.30
C VAL A 308 -17.41 2.84 7.88
N ALA A 309 -18.33 2.55 8.83
CA ALA A 309 -19.76 2.44 8.56
C ALA A 309 -20.32 3.69 7.87
N HIS A 310 -19.98 4.88 8.38
CA HIS A 310 -20.40 6.16 7.79
C HIS A 310 -19.94 6.31 6.33
N ARG A 311 -18.70 5.93 6.03
CA ARG A 311 -18.16 6.02 4.65
C ARG A 311 -18.83 5.03 3.70
N ILE A 312 -19.09 3.79 4.15
CA ILE A 312 -19.81 2.78 3.36
C ILE A 312 -21.25 3.24 3.09
N GLN A 313 -21.94 3.73 4.13
CA GLN A 313 -23.34 4.18 4.02
C GLN A 313 -23.55 5.31 3.01
N ARG A 314 -22.53 6.14 2.74
CA ARG A 314 -22.62 7.15 1.67
C ARG A 314 -22.92 6.53 0.30
N GLY A 315 -22.50 5.30 0.06
CA GLY A 315 -22.79 4.57 -1.18
C GLY A 315 -24.28 4.26 -1.41
N ALA A 316 -25.09 4.19 -0.32
CA ALA A 316 -26.51 3.97 -0.40
C ALA A 316 -27.27 5.09 -1.14
N GLN A 317 -26.70 6.28 -1.20
CA GLN A 317 -27.35 7.45 -1.79
C GLN A 317 -27.03 7.63 -3.29
N MET A 318 -26.04 6.90 -3.82
CA MET A 318 -25.65 7.02 -5.23
C MET A 318 -26.66 6.30 -6.14
N ALA A 319 -27.28 7.04 -7.05
CA ALA A 319 -28.18 6.45 -8.03
C ALA A 319 -27.40 5.70 -9.12
N ALA A 320 -28.04 4.68 -9.72
CA ALA A 320 -27.39 3.86 -10.76
C ALA A 320 -26.86 4.69 -11.94
N HIS A 321 -27.60 5.74 -12.36
CA HIS A 321 -27.16 6.60 -13.46
C HIS A 321 -25.92 7.44 -13.09
N GLU A 322 -25.76 7.86 -11.83
CA GLU A 322 -24.59 8.59 -11.36
C GLU A 322 -23.34 7.69 -11.38
N TYR A 323 -23.49 6.43 -10.96
CA TYR A 323 -22.41 5.44 -11.03
C TYR A 323 -22.01 5.14 -12.48
N ILE A 324 -22.95 5.01 -13.41
CA ILE A 324 -22.68 4.82 -14.85
C ILE A 324 -21.97 6.04 -15.43
N HIS A 325 -22.40 7.25 -15.10
CA HIS A 325 -21.73 8.48 -15.52
C HIS A 325 -20.30 8.57 -14.95
N LEU A 326 -20.09 8.15 -13.70
CA LEU A 326 -18.76 8.10 -13.10
C LEU A 326 -17.82 7.15 -13.86
N LEU A 327 -18.29 5.97 -14.26
CA LEU A 327 -17.52 5.03 -15.10
C LEU A 327 -17.12 5.65 -16.45
N GLN A 328 -18.06 6.33 -17.10
CA GLN A 328 -17.82 7.01 -18.38
C GLN A 328 -16.82 8.16 -18.22
N ALA A 329 -17.03 9.03 -17.24
CA ALA A 329 -16.15 10.16 -16.93
C ALA A 329 -14.72 9.69 -16.61
N ARG A 330 -14.57 8.60 -15.83
CA ARG A 330 -13.28 7.98 -15.55
C ARG A 330 -12.60 7.50 -16.82
N THR A 331 -13.32 6.81 -17.70
CA THR A 331 -12.79 6.30 -18.98
C THR A 331 -12.26 7.43 -19.85
N ASP A 332 -13.02 8.53 -19.99
CA ASP A 332 -12.61 9.70 -20.75
C ASP A 332 -11.42 10.42 -20.11
N TRP A 333 -11.38 10.50 -18.79
CA TRP A 333 -10.28 11.08 -18.04
C TRP A 333 -8.99 10.25 -18.21
N ILE A 334 -9.05 8.91 -18.10
CA ILE A 334 -7.91 8.01 -18.33
C ILE A 334 -7.31 8.26 -19.72
N ARG A 335 -8.15 8.32 -20.76
CA ARG A 335 -7.68 8.59 -22.15
C ARG A 335 -6.95 9.93 -22.26
N ARG A 336 -7.44 11.00 -21.62
CA ARG A 336 -6.76 12.32 -21.60
C ARG A 336 -5.43 12.25 -20.86
N MET A 337 -5.38 11.56 -19.71
CA MET A 337 -4.16 11.34 -18.96
C MET A 337 -3.13 10.55 -19.75
N GLU A 338 -3.51 9.44 -20.39
CA GLU A 338 -2.63 8.63 -21.24
C GLU A 338 -2.02 9.47 -22.36
N ASN A 339 -2.82 10.26 -23.08
CA ASN A 339 -2.33 11.17 -24.11
C ASN A 339 -1.33 12.19 -23.55
N ARG A 340 -1.58 12.73 -22.35
CA ARG A 340 -0.69 13.68 -21.72
C ARG A 340 0.66 13.07 -21.31
N LEU A 341 0.66 11.80 -20.94
CA LEU A 341 1.82 11.09 -20.44
C LEU A 341 2.69 10.42 -21.51
N GLN A 342 2.21 10.27 -22.76
CA GLN A 342 2.87 9.51 -23.84
C GLN A 342 4.35 9.84 -24.06
N ARG A 343 4.77 11.09 -23.82
CA ARG A 343 6.15 11.52 -24.04
C ARG A 343 7.09 11.25 -22.88
N PHE A 344 6.58 10.75 -21.75
CA PHE A 344 7.36 10.46 -20.55
C PHE A 344 7.44 8.96 -20.28
N ASP A 345 8.52 8.55 -19.65
CA ASP A 345 8.70 7.17 -19.18
C ASP A 345 8.11 6.96 -17.79
N ALA A 346 8.07 8.02 -16.97
CA ALA A 346 7.43 8.04 -15.67
C ALA A 346 7.14 9.48 -15.20
N VAL A 347 6.23 9.59 -14.26
CA VAL A 347 5.95 10.81 -13.50
C VAL A 347 6.42 10.64 -12.07
N LEU A 348 7.03 11.68 -11.51
CA LEU A 348 7.47 11.74 -10.13
C LEU A 348 6.57 12.67 -9.31
N SER A 349 6.26 12.26 -8.10
CA SER A 349 5.53 13.07 -7.11
C SER A 349 5.89 12.62 -5.69
N PRO A 350 5.60 13.39 -4.65
CA PRO A 350 5.55 12.84 -3.29
C PRO A 350 4.51 11.74 -3.21
N THR A 351 4.78 10.66 -2.48
CA THR A 351 3.76 9.61 -2.26
C THR A 351 2.59 10.17 -1.47
N THR A 352 2.89 10.85 -0.38
CA THR A 352 1.91 11.59 0.44
C THR A 352 2.40 13.01 0.65
N PRO A 353 1.50 14.01 0.76
CA PRO A 353 1.91 15.40 1.00
C PRO A 353 2.31 15.67 2.45
N ILE A 354 1.99 14.75 3.35
CA ILE A 354 2.25 14.86 4.80
C ILE A 354 3.04 13.65 5.29
N THR A 355 3.79 13.85 6.34
CA THR A 355 4.45 12.80 7.11
C THR A 355 3.45 12.04 8.00
N ALA A 356 3.92 10.98 8.69
CA ALA A 356 3.10 10.21 9.61
C ALA A 356 2.55 11.10 10.74
N PRO A 357 1.22 11.22 10.92
CA PRO A 357 0.63 11.99 12.00
C PRO A 357 0.81 11.27 13.34
N LEU A 358 0.77 12.03 14.45
CA LEU A 358 0.72 11.41 15.78
C LEU A 358 -0.54 10.56 15.93
N LEU A 359 -0.40 9.35 16.45
CA LEU A 359 -1.55 8.46 16.72
C LEU A 359 -2.58 9.11 17.65
N SER A 360 -2.14 9.87 18.65
CA SER A 360 -3.03 10.59 19.55
C SER A 360 -3.99 11.55 18.87
N ASN A 361 -3.61 12.11 17.69
CA ASN A 361 -4.41 13.06 16.95
C ASN A 361 -5.48 12.40 16.06
N VAL A 362 -5.33 11.12 15.75
CA VAL A 362 -6.18 10.37 14.81
C VAL A 362 -6.80 9.11 15.42
N ALA A 363 -6.51 8.83 16.69
CA ALA A 363 -7.05 7.69 17.42
C ALA A 363 -8.60 7.68 17.42
N PRO A 364 -9.23 6.52 17.70
CA PRO A 364 -10.68 6.45 17.81
C PRO A 364 -11.25 7.45 18.83
N GLY A 365 -12.41 8.02 18.52
CA GLY A 365 -13.12 9.00 19.36
C GLY A 365 -13.68 10.15 18.52
N ALA A 366 -14.95 10.47 18.73
CA ALA A 366 -15.70 11.47 17.94
C ALA A 366 -15.04 12.86 17.96
N GLU A 367 -14.38 13.22 19.05
CA GLU A 367 -13.65 14.49 19.18
C GLU A 367 -12.46 14.62 18.22
N ARG A 368 -11.98 13.51 17.67
CA ARG A 368 -10.86 13.46 16.70
C ARG A 368 -11.30 13.22 15.25
N ASP A 369 -12.61 13.05 14.99
CA ASP A 369 -13.10 12.71 13.66
C ASP A 369 -12.73 13.76 12.61
N ALA A 370 -12.87 15.05 12.92
CA ALA A 370 -12.48 16.11 12.00
C ALA A 370 -10.99 16.08 11.62
N ALA A 371 -10.12 15.82 12.59
CA ALA A 371 -8.68 15.66 12.36
C ALA A 371 -8.39 14.40 11.55
N PHE A 372 -9.03 13.27 11.92
CA PHE A 372 -8.90 11.99 11.20
C PHE A 372 -9.29 12.12 9.73
N PHE A 373 -10.46 12.69 9.42
CA PHE A 373 -10.91 12.81 8.03
C PHE A 373 -10.05 13.74 7.20
N ARG A 374 -9.55 14.84 7.78
CA ARG A 374 -8.59 15.74 7.12
C ARG A 374 -7.28 15.02 6.79
N VAL A 375 -6.69 14.33 7.77
CA VAL A 375 -5.46 13.54 7.58
C VAL A 375 -5.69 12.44 6.54
N ASN A 376 -6.80 11.71 6.62
CA ASN A 376 -7.14 10.67 5.68
C ASN A 376 -7.27 11.19 4.24
N ALA A 377 -7.87 12.37 4.04
CA ALA A 377 -7.97 13.01 2.73
C ALA A 377 -6.59 13.37 2.17
N MET A 378 -5.71 13.94 3.02
CA MET A 378 -4.34 14.28 2.64
C MET A 378 -3.52 13.04 2.25
N LEU A 379 -3.55 11.98 3.06
CA LEU A 379 -2.82 10.74 2.76
C LEU A 379 -3.29 10.07 1.46
N LEU A 380 -4.59 10.09 1.18
CA LEU A 380 -5.17 9.48 -0.01
C LEU A 380 -5.00 10.31 -1.29
N ARG A 381 -4.80 11.63 -1.19
CA ARG A 381 -4.86 12.57 -2.33
C ARG A 381 -4.00 12.13 -3.52
N ASN A 382 -2.72 11.96 -3.31
CA ASN A 382 -1.77 11.62 -4.38
C ASN A 382 -1.92 10.15 -4.85
N PRO A 383 -1.92 9.15 -3.95
CA PRO A 383 -1.99 7.76 -4.36
C PRO A 383 -3.31 7.40 -5.06
N SER A 384 -4.45 7.95 -4.62
CA SER A 384 -5.75 7.61 -5.21
C SER A 384 -5.91 8.05 -6.67
N ALA A 385 -5.20 9.11 -7.08
CA ALA A 385 -5.18 9.53 -8.47
C ALA A 385 -4.65 8.41 -9.40
N ILE A 386 -3.68 7.62 -8.90
CA ILE A 386 -3.11 6.51 -9.67
C ILE A 386 -4.07 5.31 -9.73
N ASN A 387 -4.89 5.09 -8.69
CA ASN A 387 -5.96 4.09 -8.75
C ASN A 387 -7.06 4.52 -9.74
N MET A 388 -7.42 5.81 -9.75
CA MET A 388 -8.36 6.36 -10.73
C MET A 388 -7.84 6.22 -12.17
N LEU A 389 -6.51 6.33 -12.38
CA LEU A 389 -5.86 6.13 -13.67
C LEU A 389 -5.77 4.66 -14.10
N ASP A 390 -6.10 3.70 -13.23
CA ASP A 390 -5.72 2.28 -13.36
C ASP A 390 -4.19 2.09 -13.53
N GLY A 391 -3.42 3.08 -13.11
CA GLY A 391 -1.98 3.16 -13.30
C GLY A 391 -1.19 2.22 -12.40
N CYS A 392 0.10 2.14 -12.65
CA CYS A 392 1.07 1.49 -11.78
C CYS A 392 1.98 2.53 -11.11
N ALA A 393 2.43 2.24 -9.88
CA ALA A 393 3.28 3.16 -9.13
C ALA A 393 4.12 2.43 -8.09
N ILE A 394 5.30 2.97 -7.82
CA ILE A 394 6.16 2.53 -6.73
C ILE A 394 6.47 3.72 -5.82
N SER A 395 6.33 3.51 -4.50
CA SER A 395 6.81 4.43 -3.49
C SER A 395 8.19 4.00 -3.02
N LEU A 396 9.16 4.89 -3.08
CA LEU A 396 10.53 4.67 -2.68
C LEU A 396 10.87 5.60 -1.51
N PRO A 397 11.50 5.11 -0.43
CA PRO A 397 11.95 5.96 0.66
C PRO A 397 12.94 7.02 0.15
N CYS A 398 12.80 8.27 0.63
CA CYS A 398 13.68 9.38 0.20
C CYS A 398 14.03 10.36 1.34
N HIS A 399 13.67 10.03 2.57
CA HIS A 399 14.04 10.80 3.77
C HIS A 399 15.50 10.54 4.16
N ALA A 400 16.09 11.45 4.91
CA ALA A 400 17.41 11.30 5.52
C ALA A 400 17.30 10.76 6.96
N PRO A 401 18.37 10.18 7.52
CA PRO A 401 18.40 9.78 8.92
C PRO A 401 18.01 10.94 9.85
N GLY A 402 17.06 10.70 10.76
CA GLY A 402 16.54 11.70 11.69
C GLY A 402 15.35 12.51 11.18
N GLU A 403 14.97 12.38 9.91
CA GLU A 403 13.70 12.86 9.38
C GLU A 403 12.60 11.80 9.60
N LEU A 404 11.34 12.22 9.64
CA LEU A 404 10.23 11.26 9.52
C LEU A 404 10.24 10.62 8.12
N PRO A 405 9.84 9.35 7.98
CA PRO A 405 9.80 8.68 6.69
C PRO A 405 8.99 9.45 5.65
N VAL A 406 9.57 9.60 4.45
CA VAL A 406 8.97 10.22 3.27
C VAL A 406 9.18 9.32 2.07
N GLY A 407 8.16 9.18 1.22
CA GLY A 407 8.21 8.43 -0.03
C GLY A 407 8.18 9.32 -1.28
N LEU A 408 9.10 9.07 -2.23
CA LEU A 408 8.98 9.52 -3.61
C LEU A 408 8.20 8.47 -4.40
N MET A 409 7.16 8.88 -5.11
CA MET A 409 6.37 8.00 -5.96
C MET A 409 6.75 8.19 -7.43
N ALA A 410 7.18 7.10 -8.08
CA ALA A 410 7.32 7.03 -9.54
C ALA A 410 6.14 6.25 -10.11
N TRP A 411 5.44 6.81 -11.12
CA TRP A 411 4.18 6.25 -11.61
C TRP A 411 3.93 6.50 -13.10
N HIS A 412 3.04 5.70 -13.69
CA HIS A 412 2.55 5.87 -15.05
C HIS A 412 1.12 5.30 -15.19
N SER A 413 0.52 5.43 -16.36
CA SER A 413 -0.76 4.78 -16.71
C SER A 413 -0.65 3.25 -16.69
N ALA A 414 -1.76 2.58 -16.93
CA ALA A 414 -1.85 1.12 -16.91
C ALA A 414 -0.85 0.43 -17.83
N MET A 415 -0.40 -0.77 -17.41
CA MET A 415 0.49 -1.66 -18.15
C MET A 415 1.94 -1.19 -18.35
N HIS A 416 2.37 -0.15 -17.63
CA HIS A 416 3.77 0.28 -17.56
C HIS A 416 4.53 -0.32 -16.36
N ASP A 417 3.99 -1.37 -15.75
CA ASP A 417 4.52 -2.01 -14.53
C ASP A 417 6.01 -2.33 -14.62
N ASP A 418 6.42 -2.99 -15.71
CA ASP A 418 7.81 -3.38 -15.92
C ASP A 418 8.74 -2.15 -16.06
N ALA A 419 8.30 -1.13 -16.77
CA ALA A 419 9.08 0.10 -16.97
C ALA A 419 9.27 0.85 -15.63
N ILE A 420 8.24 0.93 -14.81
CA ILE A 420 8.30 1.55 -13.48
C ILE A 420 9.23 0.76 -12.55
N LEU A 421 9.16 -0.58 -12.53
CA LEU A 421 10.05 -1.41 -11.73
C LEU A 421 11.52 -1.29 -12.18
N GLN A 422 11.77 -1.28 -13.49
CA GLN A 422 13.12 -1.11 -14.05
C GLN A 422 13.71 0.26 -13.73
N LEU A 423 12.90 1.32 -13.86
CA LEU A 423 13.31 2.66 -13.45
C LEU A 423 13.61 2.72 -11.95
N ALA A 424 12.75 2.13 -11.12
CA ALA A 424 12.92 2.12 -9.67
C ALA A 424 14.24 1.48 -9.22
N LEU A 425 14.72 0.42 -9.89
CA LEU A 425 16.04 -0.17 -9.65
C LEU A 425 17.21 0.82 -9.87
N LEU A 426 17.01 1.82 -10.72
CA LEU A 426 18.00 2.89 -10.95
C LEU A 426 17.83 4.05 -9.96
N LEU A 427 16.61 4.32 -9.50
CA LEU A 427 16.31 5.42 -8.58
C LEU A 427 16.73 5.09 -7.15
N GLU A 428 16.47 3.85 -6.68
CA GLU A 428 16.69 3.42 -5.29
C GLU A 428 18.10 3.77 -4.75
N PRO A 429 19.22 3.41 -5.40
CA PRO A 429 20.56 3.70 -4.88
C PRO A 429 20.93 5.20 -4.88
N ILE A 430 20.20 6.03 -5.63
CA ILE A 430 20.41 7.49 -5.68
C ILE A 430 19.63 8.18 -4.56
N LEU A 431 18.43 7.65 -4.24
CA LEU A 431 17.56 8.19 -3.20
C LEU A 431 18.05 7.81 -1.80
N GLN A 432 18.62 6.62 -1.66
CA GLN A 432 19.20 6.09 -0.42
C GLN A 432 20.63 5.59 -0.69
N PRO A 433 21.62 6.47 -0.77
CA PRO A 433 23.00 6.02 -0.87
C PRO A 433 23.38 5.27 0.41
N HIS A 434 23.79 4.01 0.25
CA HIS A 434 24.28 3.13 1.33
C HIS A 434 25.61 3.61 1.89
#